data_d3f218ed7935f957ec50313fbe18d135
#
_entry.id   d3f218ed7935f957ec50313fbe18d135
#
_cell.length_a   1.000
_cell.length_b   1.000
_cell.length_c   1.000
_cell.angle_alpha   90.00
_cell.angle_beta   90.00
_cell.angle_gamma   90.00
#
_symmetry.space_group_name_H-M   'P 1'
#
loop_
_entity.id
_entity.type
_entity.pdbx_description
1 polymer ?
#
loop_
_entity_poly.entity_id
_entity_poly.type
_entity_poly.pdbx_seq_one_letter_code
_entity_poly.pdbx_strand_id
1 'polypeptide(L)'
;MAGKSQNNGNEGERLFADLFKSFGYWALIISRNNQGSQPFDIITAKGYKGKLMFWMVDSKVVEKGELFPFSDIQPNQIESMNYAIRYAKVDPRLVGFAILFKSVQQMRFLTYEKFREYRGLGKASAKRADLLDLCDYVEDVEREIINN
;
A
#
# COMPACT_ATOMS: atom_id res chain seq x y z
N MET A 1 -15.93 14.24 -12.64
CA MET A 1 -16.09 14.98 -11.39
C MET A 1 -15.09 14.54 -10.34
N ALA A 2 -14.34 15.49 -9.83
CA ALA A 2 -13.31 15.24 -8.83
C ALA A 2 -13.84 14.54 -7.58
N GLY A 3 -15.10 14.81 -7.19
CA GLY A 3 -15.70 14.26 -5.99
C GLY A 3 -15.88 12.75 -5.98
N LYS A 4 -16.21 12.15 -7.11
CA LYS A 4 -16.44 10.71 -7.18
C LYS A 4 -15.14 9.93 -7.02
N SER A 5 -14.08 10.38 -7.67
CA SER A 5 -12.76 9.77 -7.57
C SER A 5 -12.19 9.92 -6.16
N GLN A 6 -12.37 11.09 -5.56
CA GLN A 6 -11.94 11.34 -4.17
C GLN A 6 -12.67 10.45 -3.18
N ASN A 7 -13.98 10.29 -3.35
CA ASN A 7 -14.77 9.45 -2.45
C ASN A 7 -14.33 7.99 -2.50
N ASN A 8 -14.00 7.49 -3.68
CA ASN A 8 -13.50 6.12 -3.84
C ASN A 8 -12.14 5.96 -3.20
N GLY A 9 -11.24 6.94 -3.36
CA GLY A 9 -9.94 6.94 -2.71
C GLY A 9 -10.06 6.94 -1.19
N ASN A 10 -10.95 7.80 -0.66
CA ASN A 10 -11.18 7.89 0.78
C ASN A 10 -11.77 6.60 1.34
N GLU A 11 -12.66 5.94 0.59
CA GLU A 11 -13.21 4.64 0.98
C GLU A 11 -12.11 3.59 1.10
N GLY A 12 -11.23 3.51 0.11
CA GLY A 12 -10.12 2.57 0.12
C GLY A 12 -9.18 2.83 1.29
N GLU A 13 -8.79 4.08 1.50
CA GLU A 13 -7.94 4.46 2.62
C GLU A 13 -8.53 4.04 3.96
N ARG A 14 -9.82 4.28 4.15
CA ARG A 14 -10.51 3.93 5.38
C ARG A 14 -10.55 2.42 5.59
N LEU A 15 -10.85 1.67 4.53
CA LEU A 15 -10.89 0.21 4.60
C LEU A 15 -9.53 -0.38 4.97
N PHE A 16 -8.46 0.13 4.37
CA PHE A 16 -7.11 -0.33 4.69
C PHE A 16 -6.71 0.04 6.11
N ALA A 17 -7.02 1.27 6.54
CA ALA A 17 -6.73 1.68 7.91
C ALA A 17 -7.48 0.81 8.92
N ASP A 18 -8.75 0.52 8.66
CA ASP A 18 -9.54 -0.34 9.53
C ASP A 18 -9.00 -1.75 9.58
N LEU A 19 -8.53 -2.25 8.44
CA LEU A 19 -7.91 -3.57 8.39
C LEU A 19 -6.66 -3.63 9.25
N PHE A 20 -5.76 -2.67 9.13
CA PHE A 20 -4.56 -2.63 9.96
C PHE A 20 -4.90 -2.51 11.45
N LYS A 21 -5.91 -1.71 11.79
CA LYS A 21 -6.38 -1.62 13.19
C LYS A 21 -6.87 -2.96 13.69
N SER A 22 -7.51 -3.76 12.85
CA SER A 22 -7.98 -5.09 13.23
C SER A 22 -6.81 -6.05 13.52
N PHE A 23 -5.64 -5.80 12.96
CA PHE A 23 -4.42 -6.54 13.26
C PHE A 23 -3.64 -5.95 14.46
N GLY A 24 -4.20 -4.96 15.11
CA GLY A 24 -3.58 -4.35 16.28
C GLY A 24 -2.64 -3.18 16.00
N TYR A 25 -2.71 -2.61 14.81
CA TYR A 25 -1.88 -1.47 14.44
C TYR A 25 -2.52 -0.15 14.84
N TRP A 26 -1.67 0.79 15.24
CA TRP A 26 -2.02 2.21 15.16
C TRP A 26 -1.98 2.60 13.70
N ALA A 27 -2.97 3.30 13.21
CA ALA A 27 -3.05 3.69 11.81
C ALA A 27 -3.38 5.16 11.67
N LEU A 28 -2.66 5.84 10.79
CA LEU A 28 -2.87 7.24 10.46
C LEU A 28 -3.16 7.37 8.97
N ILE A 29 -4.32 7.93 8.64
CA ILE A 29 -4.63 8.34 7.28
C ILE A 29 -4.13 9.78 7.14
N ILE A 30 -3.26 10.01 6.16
CA ILE A 30 -2.71 11.34 5.95
C ILE A 30 -3.71 12.14 5.12
N SER A 31 -4.22 13.22 5.70
CA SER A 31 -5.19 14.07 5.03
C SER A 31 -4.56 14.76 3.82
N ARG A 32 -5.28 14.73 2.71
CA ARG A 32 -4.85 15.45 1.53
C ARG A 32 -5.07 16.95 1.75
N ASN A 33 -4.04 17.73 1.45
CA ASN A 33 -4.17 19.17 1.42
C ASN A 33 -3.95 19.65 -0.01
N ASN A 34 -4.30 20.89 -0.25
CA ASN A 34 -4.25 21.46 -1.61
C ASN A 34 -2.85 21.90 -2.03
N GLN A 35 -1.85 21.67 -1.22
CA GLN A 35 -0.54 22.27 -1.44
C GLN A 35 0.55 21.27 -1.72
N GLY A 36 0.24 20.25 -2.45
CA GLY A 36 1.26 19.35 -2.88
C GLY A 36 0.91 17.91 -2.66
N SER A 37 1.79 17.07 -3.13
CA SER A 37 1.65 15.64 -3.06
C SER A 37 2.13 15.13 -1.71
N GLN A 38 1.32 14.31 -1.08
CA GLN A 38 1.75 13.63 0.12
C GLN A 38 2.51 12.36 -0.24
N PRO A 39 3.51 11.99 0.55
CA PRO A 39 4.33 10.81 0.24
C PRO A 39 3.58 9.50 0.37
N PHE A 40 2.66 9.41 1.34
CA PHE A 40 1.90 8.19 1.59
C PHE A 40 0.49 8.54 2.04
N ASP A 41 -0.44 7.63 1.77
CA ASP A 41 -1.83 7.79 2.21
C ASP A 41 -2.06 7.27 3.63
N ILE A 42 -1.35 6.19 3.99
CA ILE A 42 -1.53 5.52 5.27
C ILE A 42 -0.17 5.17 5.85
N ILE A 43 0.01 5.48 7.13
CA ILE A 43 1.16 5.05 7.91
C ILE A 43 0.62 4.27 9.10
N THR A 44 1.14 3.06 9.31
CA THR A 44 0.70 2.21 10.41
C THR A 44 1.91 1.71 11.20
N ALA A 45 1.72 1.50 12.50
CA ALA A 45 2.80 1.02 13.34
C ALA A 45 2.28 0.07 14.41
N LYS A 46 3.08 -0.98 14.68
CA LYS A 46 2.79 -1.95 15.72
C LYS A 46 4.11 -2.45 16.30
N GLY A 47 4.24 -2.40 17.61
CA GLY A 47 5.39 -2.95 18.30
C GLY A 47 5.09 -4.31 18.89
N TYR A 48 6.02 -5.25 18.79
CA TYR A 48 5.88 -6.56 19.37
C TYR A 48 7.26 -7.13 19.71
N LYS A 49 7.45 -7.49 20.97
CA LYS A 49 8.71 -8.10 21.46
C LYS A 49 9.96 -7.31 21.06
N GLY A 50 9.91 -5.99 21.23
CA GLY A 50 11.03 -5.12 20.93
C GLY A 50 11.23 -4.81 19.44
N LYS A 51 10.35 -5.29 18.58
CA LYS A 51 10.41 -5.01 17.14
C LYS A 51 9.28 -4.10 16.73
N LEU A 52 9.58 -3.18 15.82
CA LEU A 52 8.61 -2.24 15.29
C LEU A 52 8.29 -2.61 13.85
N MET A 53 7.00 -2.86 13.60
CA MET A 53 6.48 -3.05 12.26
C MET A 53 5.83 -1.75 11.82
N PHE A 54 6.44 -1.10 10.84
CA PHE A 54 6.03 0.23 10.39
C PHE A 54 5.74 0.18 8.90
N TRP A 55 4.45 0.17 8.55
CA TRP A 55 4.01 0.11 7.15
C TRP A 55 3.82 1.51 6.59
N MET A 56 4.32 1.73 5.40
CA MET A 56 4.12 2.97 4.64
C MET A 56 3.45 2.62 3.33
N VAL A 57 2.19 3.00 3.18
CA VAL A 57 1.31 2.46 2.16
C VAL A 57 0.61 3.55 1.38
N ASP A 58 0.57 3.37 0.07
CA ASP A 58 -0.26 4.16 -0.83
C ASP A 58 -1.50 3.35 -1.16
N SER A 59 -2.66 3.97 -1.05
CA SER A 59 -3.94 3.31 -1.32
C SER A 59 -4.37 3.55 -2.77
N LYS A 60 -4.76 2.48 -3.44
CA LYS A 60 -5.24 2.53 -4.81
C LYS A 60 -6.56 1.78 -4.94
N VAL A 61 -7.39 2.19 -5.89
CA VAL A 61 -8.68 1.54 -6.14
C VAL A 61 -8.76 1.19 -7.63
N VAL A 62 -9.10 -0.06 -7.91
CA VAL A 62 -9.45 -0.52 -9.26
C VAL A 62 -10.96 -0.67 -9.31
N GLU A 63 -11.62 0.21 -10.06
CA GLU A 63 -13.09 0.24 -10.12
C GLU A 63 -13.66 -1.00 -10.78
N LYS A 64 -13.08 -1.42 -11.90
CA LYS A 64 -13.54 -2.55 -12.69
C LYS A 64 -12.37 -3.32 -13.26
N GLY A 65 -12.56 -4.62 -13.38
CA GLY A 65 -11.58 -5.46 -14.06
C GLY A 65 -10.52 -6.04 -13.15
N GLU A 66 -9.54 -6.66 -13.79
CA GLU A 66 -8.56 -7.48 -13.13
C GLU A 66 -7.14 -6.88 -13.15
N LEU A 67 -6.99 -5.68 -13.73
CA LEU A 67 -5.68 -5.08 -13.92
C LEU A 67 -5.52 -3.82 -13.08
N PHE A 68 -4.38 -3.73 -12.41
CA PHE A 68 -3.94 -2.49 -11.78
C PHE A 68 -2.92 -1.82 -12.69
N PRO A 69 -3.27 -0.70 -13.33
CA PRO A 69 -2.34 -0.03 -14.26
C PRO A 69 -1.28 0.76 -13.50
N PHE A 70 -0.03 0.59 -13.91
CA PHE A 70 1.08 1.30 -13.25
C PHE A 70 1.06 2.81 -13.56
N SER A 71 0.32 3.22 -14.58
CA SER A 71 0.13 4.64 -14.87
C SER A 71 -0.61 5.39 -13.76
N ASP A 72 -1.29 4.68 -12.87
CA ASP A 72 -1.95 5.29 -11.71
C ASP A 72 -0.96 5.65 -10.59
N ILE A 73 0.28 5.19 -10.70
CA ILE A 73 1.31 5.50 -9.71
C ILE A 73 2.04 6.76 -10.13
N GLN A 74 2.03 7.76 -9.26
CA GLN A 74 2.65 9.06 -9.53
C GLN A 74 4.16 9.02 -9.27
N PRO A 75 4.95 9.82 -10.00
CA PRO A 75 6.41 9.87 -9.78
C PRO A 75 6.82 10.21 -8.34
N ASN A 76 6.08 11.09 -7.67
CA ASN A 76 6.38 11.46 -6.29
C ASN A 76 6.16 10.29 -5.33
N GLN A 77 5.22 9.40 -5.62
CA GLN A 77 4.98 8.20 -4.82
C GLN A 77 6.15 7.22 -4.94
N ILE A 78 6.67 7.06 -6.15
CA ILE A 78 7.84 6.21 -6.40
C ILE A 78 9.05 6.77 -5.66
N GLU A 79 9.27 8.06 -5.75
CA GLU A 79 10.38 8.75 -5.09
C GLU A 79 10.29 8.60 -3.57
N SER A 80 9.09 8.80 -3.01
CA SER A 80 8.88 8.70 -1.56
C SER A 80 9.14 7.29 -1.04
N MET A 81 8.69 6.28 -1.77
CA MET A 81 8.92 4.89 -1.37
C MET A 81 10.40 4.53 -1.45
N ASN A 82 11.08 5.00 -2.49
CA ASN A 82 12.51 4.80 -2.61
C ASN A 82 13.26 5.44 -1.44
N TYR A 83 12.88 6.65 -1.05
CA TYR A 83 13.46 7.35 0.10
C TYR A 83 13.22 6.59 1.41
N ALA A 84 12.01 6.09 1.60
CA ALA A 84 11.67 5.35 2.81
C ALA A 84 12.58 4.13 2.98
N ILE A 85 12.82 3.41 1.90
CA ILE A 85 13.64 2.21 1.94
C ILE A 85 15.13 2.55 2.07
N ARG A 86 15.63 3.48 1.24
CA ARG A 86 17.07 3.77 1.18
C ARG A 86 17.57 4.59 2.35
N TYR A 87 16.82 5.60 2.76
CA TYR A 87 17.29 6.58 3.76
C TYR A 87 16.65 6.40 5.13
N ALA A 88 15.35 6.15 5.19
CA ALA A 88 14.68 5.90 6.47
C ALA A 88 14.84 4.46 6.94
N LYS A 89 15.37 3.58 6.10
CA LYS A 89 15.63 2.18 6.43
C LYS A 89 14.40 1.40 6.85
N VAL A 90 13.24 1.78 6.31
CA VAL A 90 12.02 1.02 6.51
C VAL A 90 12.18 -0.34 5.82
N ASP A 91 11.72 -1.39 6.47
CA ASP A 91 11.77 -2.73 5.89
C ASP A 91 11.02 -2.74 4.55
N PRO A 92 11.69 -3.12 3.45
CA PRO A 92 11.03 -3.07 2.13
C PRO A 92 9.76 -3.90 2.03
N ARG A 93 9.62 -4.94 2.85
CA ARG A 93 8.39 -5.75 2.88
C ARG A 93 7.17 -4.94 3.31
N LEU A 94 7.39 -3.81 4.01
CA LEU A 94 6.34 -2.99 4.61
C LEU A 94 6.03 -1.72 3.81
N VAL A 95 6.61 -1.57 2.62
CA VAL A 95 6.43 -0.38 1.78
C VAL A 95 5.81 -0.80 0.46
N GLY A 96 4.67 -0.19 0.10
CA GLY A 96 4.05 -0.52 -1.17
C GLY A 96 2.64 0.03 -1.34
N PHE A 97 1.90 -0.63 -2.21
CA PHE A 97 0.57 -0.21 -2.64
C PHE A 97 -0.48 -1.19 -2.14
N ALA A 98 -1.46 -0.69 -1.40
CA ALA A 98 -2.64 -1.45 -1.02
C ALA A 98 -3.72 -1.16 -2.05
N ILE A 99 -4.21 -2.17 -2.73
CA ILE A 99 -5.07 -2.03 -3.89
C ILE A 99 -6.42 -2.70 -3.63
N LEU A 100 -7.47 -1.91 -3.66
CA LEU A 100 -8.84 -2.41 -3.53
C LEU A 100 -9.41 -2.68 -4.91
N PHE A 101 -9.68 -3.95 -5.20
CA PHE A 101 -10.41 -4.34 -6.42
C PHE A 101 -11.90 -4.33 -6.09
N LYS A 102 -12.53 -3.21 -6.41
CA LYS A 102 -13.86 -2.89 -5.92
C LYS A 102 -14.94 -3.85 -6.41
N SER A 103 -14.86 -4.29 -7.66
CA SER A 103 -15.87 -5.18 -8.24
C SER A 103 -15.95 -6.54 -7.54
N VAL A 104 -14.87 -7.01 -6.94
CA VAL A 104 -14.82 -8.29 -6.24
C VAL A 104 -14.54 -8.12 -4.75
N GLN A 105 -14.46 -6.90 -4.27
CA GLN A 105 -14.22 -6.57 -2.86
C GLN A 105 -12.99 -7.30 -2.30
N GLN A 106 -11.89 -7.27 -3.03
CA GLN A 106 -10.64 -7.88 -2.61
C GLN A 106 -9.56 -6.84 -2.42
N MET A 107 -8.83 -6.96 -1.33
CA MET A 107 -7.70 -6.11 -1.01
C MET A 107 -6.42 -6.85 -1.29
N ARG A 108 -5.60 -6.30 -2.18
CA ARG A 108 -4.33 -6.88 -2.60
C ARG A 108 -3.19 -5.95 -2.23
N PHE A 109 -1.98 -6.49 -2.19
CA PHE A 109 -0.80 -5.71 -1.89
C PHE A 109 0.28 -5.93 -2.94
N LEU A 110 0.92 -4.84 -3.34
CA LEU A 110 2.06 -4.86 -4.25
C LEU A 110 3.21 -4.13 -3.55
N THR A 111 4.26 -4.86 -3.20
CA THR A 111 5.43 -4.21 -2.61
C THR A 111 6.09 -3.29 -3.63
N TYR A 112 6.73 -2.24 -3.13
CA TYR A 112 7.48 -1.34 -4.00
C TYR A 112 8.56 -2.08 -4.78
N GLU A 113 9.23 -3.02 -4.14
CA GLU A 113 10.29 -3.81 -4.81
C GLU A 113 9.73 -4.65 -5.96
N LYS A 114 8.57 -5.28 -5.74
CA LYS A 114 7.92 -6.08 -6.81
C LYS A 114 7.45 -5.19 -7.96
N PHE A 115 6.95 -4.01 -7.64
CA PHE A 115 6.57 -3.03 -8.65
C PHE A 115 7.77 -2.65 -9.52
N ARG A 116 8.92 -2.39 -8.90
CA ARG A 116 10.14 -2.06 -9.65
C ARG A 116 10.57 -3.21 -10.54
N GLU A 117 10.47 -4.43 -10.05
CA GLU A 117 10.79 -5.63 -10.82
C GLU A 117 9.89 -5.72 -12.06
N TYR A 118 8.59 -5.52 -11.90
CA TYR A 118 7.64 -5.54 -13.02
C TYR A 118 7.96 -4.46 -14.04
N ARG A 119 8.29 -3.27 -13.60
CA ARG A 119 8.65 -2.18 -14.50
C ARG A 119 9.95 -2.50 -15.26
N GLY A 120 10.90 -3.07 -14.59
CA GLY A 120 12.15 -3.52 -15.22
C GLY A 120 11.93 -4.56 -16.32
N LEU A 121 10.85 -5.34 -16.21
CA LEU A 121 10.46 -6.31 -17.22
C LEU A 121 9.58 -5.71 -18.32
N GLY A 122 9.33 -4.39 -18.28
CA GLY A 122 8.53 -3.71 -19.28
C GLY A 122 7.02 -3.87 -19.09
N LYS A 123 6.56 -4.35 -17.94
CA LYS A 123 5.14 -4.50 -17.68
C LYS A 123 4.49 -3.16 -17.40
N ALA A 124 3.27 -2.97 -17.92
CA ALA A 124 2.50 -1.74 -17.73
C ALA A 124 1.41 -1.89 -16.66
N SER A 125 1.18 -3.10 -16.17
CA SER A 125 0.12 -3.38 -15.20
C SER A 125 0.40 -4.69 -14.47
N ALA A 126 -0.33 -4.91 -13.38
CA ALA A 126 -0.32 -6.17 -12.66
C ALA A 126 -1.74 -6.74 -12.61
N LYS A 127 -1.85 -8.06 -12.77
CA LYS A 127 -3.13 -8.75 -12.64
C LYS A 127 -3.44 -8.97 -11.17
N ARG A 128 -4.72 -8.87 -10.82
CA ARG A 128 -5.16 -9.12 -9.44
C ARG A 128 -4.64 -10.46 -8.90
N ALA A 129 -4.74 -11.51 -9.72
CA ALA A 129 -4.31 -12.85 -9.30
C ALA A 129 -2.81 -12.95 -9.00
N ASP A 130 -2.00 -12.06 -9.55
CA ASP A 130 -0.55 -12.03 -9.33
C ASP A 130 -0.16 -11.18 -8.12
N LEU A 131 -1.11 -10.49 -7.51
CA LEU A 131 -0.88 -9.67 -6.33
C LEU A 131 -1.19 -10.46 -5.06
N LEU A 132 -0.54 -10.07 -3.97
CA LEU A 132 -0.69 -10.76 -2.69
C LEU A 132 -2.02 -10.37 -2.03
N ASP A 133 -2.70 -11.35 -1.40
CA ASP A 133 -3.83 -11.03 -0.56
C ASP A 133 -3.32 -10.26 0.65
N LEU A 134 -3.94 -9.12 0.95
CA LEU A 134 -3.40 -8.22 1.97
C LEU A 134 -3.39 -8.86 3.35
N CYS A 135 -4.47 -9.51 3.76
CA CYS A 135 -4.54 -10.14 5.07
C CYS A 135 -3.48 -11.24 5.24
N ASP A 136 -3.38 -12.11 4.24
CA ASP A 136 -2.39 -13.19 4.27
C ASP A 136 -0.97 -12.63 4.30
N TYR A 137 -0.73 -11.59 3.53
CA TYR A 137 0.59 -10.97 3.47
C TYR A 137 0.99 -10.33 4.79
N VAL A 138 0.07 -9.61 5.43
CA VAL A 138 0.34 -9.01 6.75
C VAL A 138 0.69 -10.09 7.76
N GLU A 139 -0.09 -11.16 7.82
CA GLU A 139 0.17 -12.27 8.74
C GLU A 139 1.52 -12.93 8.49
N ASP A 140 1.84 -13.19 7.22
CA ASP A 140 3.10 -13.83 6.83
C ASP A 140 4.30 -12.96 7.20
N VAL A 141 4.24 -11.67 6.90
CA VAL A 141 5.33 -10.73 7.20
C VAL A 141 5.51 -10.58 8.70
N GLU A 142 4.42 -10.46 9.45
CA GLU A 142 4.50 -10.37 10.92
C GLU A 142 5.21 -11.60 11.49
N ARG A 143 4.85 -12.77 11.00
CA ARG A 143 5.44 -14.02 11.46
C ARG A 143 6.95 -14.06 11.16
N GLU A 144 7.34 -13.63 9.96
CA GLU A 144 8.75 -13.56 9.57
C GLU A 144 9.56 -12.59 10.45
N ILE A 145 9.00 -11.41 10.70
CA ILE A 145 9.69 -10.37 11.50
C ILE A 145 9.80 -10.81 12.97
N ILE A 146 8.74 -11.38 13.52
CA ILE A 146 8.70 -11.77 14.93
C ILE A 146 9.65 -12.95 15.21
N ASN A 147 9.75 -13.89 14.27
CA ASN A 147 10.55 -15.09 14.46
C ASN A 147 12.02 -14.93 14.12
N ASN A 148 12.40 -13.79 13.58
CA ASN A 148 13.80 -13.46 13.33
C ASN A 148 14.30 -12.53 14.44
#